data_bde523da25aa08fc52a748633bb84107
#
_entry.id   bde523da25aa08fc52a748633bb84107
#
_cell.length_a   1.000
_cell.length_b   1.000
_cell.length_c   1.000
_cell.angle_alpha   90.00
_cell.angle_beta   90.00
_cell.angle_gamma   90.00
#
_symmetry.space_group_name_H-M   'P 1'
#
loop_
_entity.id
_entity.type
_entity.pdbx_description
1 polymer ?
#
loop_
_entity_poly.entity_id
_entity_poly.type
_entity_poly.pdbx_seq_one_letter_code
_entity_poly.pdbx_strand_id
1 'polypeptide(L)'
;MQRGRRGGARTVRDVSAGGVVLRPGPEGPEIALVGRGKPLRWGLPKGGIEVGETIDRAALREAREETGLEVRLLAPVGDIQYWFASRAVRHHKTVHFFLMEATGGDVQNHDWENDEAAWFPIAEALNVMAFPNEIAMVRRAWDVWRNDHAASSDTRPGNGERPATGQPG
;
A
#
# COMPACT_ATOMS: atom_id res chain seq x y z
N MET A 1 -50.08 25.55 8.14
CA MET A 1 -49.09 25.01 7.20
C MET A 1 -47.76 24.81 7.94
N GLN A 2 -47.53 23.61 8.50
CA GLN A 2 -46.25 23.27 9.13
C GLN A 2 -45.25 22.85 8.08
N ARG A 3 -44.18 23.62 7.91
CA ARG A 3 -43.05 23.24 7.08
C ARG A 3 -42.24 22.15 7.82
N GLY A 4 -42.35 20.91 7.33
CA GLY A 4 -41.55 19.80 7.83
C GLY A 4 -40.08 20.12 7.75
N ARG A 5 -39.40 20.12 8.90
CA ARG A 5 -37.91 20.12 8.98
C ARG A 5 -37.42 18.86 8.24
N ARG A 6 -36.83 19.06 7.06
CA ARG A 6 -36.04 18.01 6.41
C ARG A 6 -34.86 17.74 7.35
N GLY A 7 -34.94 16.65 8.08
CA GLY A 7 -33.80 16.16 8.87
C GLY A 7 -32.63 15.90 7.91
N GLY A 8 -31.58 16.70 8.02
CA GLY A 8 -30.35 16.47 7.25
C GLY A 8 -29.81 15.09 7.62
N ALA A 9 -29.50 14.28 6.62
CA ALA A 9 -28.86 12.96 6.82
C ALA A 9 -27.59 13.15 7.67
N ARG A 10 -27.48 12.39 8.76
CA ARG A 10 -26.29 12.39 9.60
C ARG A 10 -25.08 12.01 8.76
N THR A 11 -24.01 12.80 8.82
CA THR A 11 -22.74 12.49 8.15
C THR A 11 -21.74 11.98 9.18
N VAL A 12 -21.10 10.85 8.89
CA VAL A 12 -20.00 10.25 9.67
C VAL A 12 -18.73 10.35 8.83
N ARG A 13 -17.62 10.66 9.49
CA ARG A 13 -16.28 10.63 8.88
C ARG A 13 -15.57 9.37 9.33
N ASP A 14 -15.20 8.55 8.35
CA ASP A 14 -14.46 7.32 8.58
C ASP A 14 -13.04 7.50 8.05
N VAL A 15 -12.04 7.11 8.84
CA VAL A 15 -10.64 7.16 8.46
C VAL A 15 -10.06 5.75 8.48
N SER A 16 -9.35 5.41 7.44
CA SER A 16 -8.61 4.15 7.31
C SER A 16 -7.18 4.43 6.85
N ALA A 17 -6.32 3.46 7.03
CA ALA A 17 -4.96 3.49 6.52
C ALA A 17 -4.59 2.14 5.91
N GLY A 18 -3.67 2.16 4.95
CA GLY A 18 -3.24 0.95 4.25
C GLY A 18 -1.89 1.11 3.58
N GLY A 19 -1.47 0.06 2.90
CA GLY A 19 -0.14 -0.02 2.30
C GLY A 19 -0.12 -0.49 0.86
N VAL A 20 0.81 0.06 0.10
CA VAL A 20 1.32 -0.50 -1.15
C VAL A 20 2.59 -1.25 -0.77
N VAL A 21 2.49 -2.58 -0.61
CA VAL A 21 3.58 -3.43 -0.12
C VAL A 21 4.32 -4.00 -1.31
N LEU A 22 5.58 -3.60 -1.49
CA LEU A 22 6.43 -4.02 -2.59
C LEU A 22 7.58 -4.91 -2.09
N ARG A 23 8.10 -5.73 -2.99
CA ARG A 23 9.37 -6.46 -2.84
C ARG A 23 10.09 -6.56 -4.18
N PRO A 24 11.43 -6.74 -4.19
CA PRO A 24 12.12 -7.22 -5.38
C PRO A 24 11.61 -8.62 -5.77
N GLY A 25 11.33 -8.83 -7.04
CA GLY A 25 10.95 -10.12 -7.59
C GLY A 25 11.90 -10.56 -8.70
N PRO A 26 11.79 -11.81 -9.21
CA PRO A 26 12.71 -12.36 -10.20
C PRO A 26 12.65 -11.65 -11.55
N GLU A 27 11.51 -11.10 -11.92
CA GLU A 27 11.27 -10.39 -13.18
C GLU A 27 10.99 -8.90 -12.98
N GLY A 28 11.32 -8.37 -11.83
CA GLY A 28 11.03 -6.99 -11.41
C GLY A 28 10.22 -6.95 -10.13
N PRO A 29 9.83 -5.77 -9.68
CA PRO A 29 9.13 -5.63 -8.41
C PRO A 29 7.74 -6.26 -8.43
N GLU A 30 7.39 -6.85 -7.31
CA GLU A 30 6.10 -7.46 -7.04
C GLU A 30 5.36 -6.69 -5.95
N ILE A 31 4.04 -6.72 -6.01
CA ILE A 31 3.13 -6.10 -5.04
C ILE A 31 2.26 -7.18 -4.39
N ALA A 32 2.04 -7.06 -3.07
CA ALA A 32 1.07 -7.87 -2.37
C ALA A 32 -0.32 -7.25 -2.49
N LEU A 33 -1.28 -8.05 -2.95
CA LEU A 33 -2.69 -7.70 -3.02
C LEU A 33 -3.51 -8.66 -2.14
N VAL A 34 -4.67 -8.17 -1.70
CA VAL A 34 -5.67 -8.95 -0.97
C VAL A 34 -6.91 -9.11 -1.82
N GLY A 35 -7.49 -10.31 -1.81
CA GLY A 35 -8.66 -10.67 -2.59
C GLY A 35 -9.86 -10.95 -1.71
N ARG A 36 -11.04 -10.43 -2.10
CA ARG A 36 -12.33 -10.66 -1.41
C ARG A 36 -13.42 -11.04 -2.39
N GLY A 37 -14.28 -11.94 -1.97
CA GLY A 37 -15.50 -12.33 -2.70
C GLY A 37 -15.30 -13.37 -3.77
N LYS A 38 -16.40 -13.71 -4.43
CA LYS A 38 -16.44 -14.69 -5.54
C LYS A 38 -17.22 -14.08 -6.72
N PRO A 39 -16.56 -13.74 -7.84
CA PRO A 39 -15.11 -13.83 -8.08
C PRO A 39 -14.29 -12.90 -7.18
N LEU A 40 -13.01 -13.23 -6.99
CA LEU A 40 -12.09 -12.42 -6.18
C LEU A 40 -11.96 -11.00 -6.77
N ARG A 41 -12.07 -10.01 -5.89
CA ARG A 41 -11.80 -8.61 -6.19
C ARG A 41 -10.52 -8.21 -5.47
N TRP A 42 -9.48 -7.99 -6.25
CA TRP A 42 -8.15 -7.65 -5.73
C TRP A 42 -8.03 -6.16 -5.42
N GLY A 43 -7.41 -5.86 -4.28
CA GLY A 43 -7.15 -4.50 -3.81
C GLY A 43 -5.97 -4.43 -2.86
N LEU A 44 -5.73 -3.23 -2.34
CA LEU A 44 -4.67 -2.96 -1.37
C LEU A 44 -5.12 -3.33 0.05
N PRO A 45 -4.21 -3.85 0.90
CA PRO A 45 -4.49 -4.05 2.33
C PRO A 45 -4.73 -2.71 3.01
N LYS A 46 -5.82 -2.61 3.79
CA LYS A 46 -6.24 -1.41 4.50
C LYS A 46 -7.35 -1.67 5.50
N GLY A 47 -7.38 -0.89 6.56
CA GLY A 47 -8.46 -0.96 7.53
C GLY A 47 -8.56 0.26 8.44
N GLY A 48 -9.44 0.18 9.40
CA GLY A 48 -9.75 1.27 10.31
C GLY A 48 -8.62 1.61 11.28
N ILE A 49 -8.61 2.84 11.76
CA ILE A 49 -7.69 3.30 12.80
C ILE A 49 -8.29 2.97 14.16
N GLU A 50 -7.53 2.34 15.03
CA GLU A 50 -7.92 2.02 16.39
C GLU A 50 -7.75 3.23 17.34
N VAL A 51 -8.44 3.19 18.48
CA VAL A 51 -8.36 4.27 19.48
C VAL A 51 -6.91 4.43 19.97
N GLY A 52 -6.37 5.65 19.86
CA GLY A 52 -5.01 5.96 20.26
C GLY A 52 -3.91 5.55 19.27
N GLU A 53 -4.29 5.00 18.13
CA GLU A 53 -3.37 4.61 17.07
C GLU A 53 -3.10 5.78 16.11
N THR A 54 -1.87 5.92 15.66
CA THR A 54 -1.52 6.87 14.59
C THR A 54 -1.80 6.26 13.21
N ILE A 55 -1.97 7.10 12.19
CA ILE A 55 -2.30 6.67 10.82
C ILE A 55 -1.26 5.71 10.26
N ASP A 56 0.02 6.00 10.46
CA ASP A 56 1.14 5.16 10.02
C ASP A 56 1.19 3.81 10.74
N ARG A 57 0.88 3.77 12.04
CA ARG A 57 0.77 2.51 12.80
C ARG A 57 -0.40 1.67 12.35
N ALA A 58 -1.56 2.28 12.11
CA ALA A 58 -2.71 1.60 11.54
C ALA A 58 -2.38 0.99 10.18
N ALA A 59 -1.73 1.74 9.29
CA ALA A 59 -1.30 1.24 7.99
C ALA A 59 -0.37 0.03 8.10
N LEU A 60 0.62 0.06 9.01
CA LEU A 60 1.54 -1.05 9.26
C LEU A 60 0.82 -2.27 9.82
N ARG A 61 -0.08 -2.09 10.80
CA ARG A 61 -0.87 -3.16 11.41
C ARG A 61 -1.76 -3.84 10.37
N GLU A 62 -2.55 -3.06 9.63
CA GLU A 62 -3.46 -3.58 8.61
C GLU A 62 -2.71 -4.33 7.49
N ALA A 63 -1.59 -3.77 7.03
CA ALA A 63 -0.77 -4.45 6.03
C ALA A 63 -0.26 -5.80 6.52
N ARG A 64 0.18 -5.91 7.78
CA ARG A 64 0.64 -7.17 8.38
C ARG A 64 -0.50 -8.18 8.55
N GLU A 65 -1.62 -7.75 9.13
CA GLU A 65 -2.79 -8.60 9.39
C GLU A 65 -3.36 -9.15 8.09
N GLU A 66 -3.66 -8.27 7.14
CA GLU A 66 -4.32 -8.64 5.89
C GLU A 66 -3.42 -9.39 4.90
N THR A 67 -2.10 -9.22 4.96
CA THR A 67 -1.18 -9.90 4.02
C THR A 67 -0.36 -11.02 4.66
N GLY A 68 -0.26 -11.10 5.99
CA GLY A 68 0.64 -12.03 6.67
C GLY A 68 2.12 -11.68 6.57
N LEU A 69 2.43 -10.51 6.03
CA LEU A 69 3.81 -10.07 5.79
C LEU A 69 4.35 -9.21 6.93
N GLU A 70 5.66 -9.30 7.16
CA GLU A 70 6.40 -8.28 7.88
C GLU A 70 6.75 -7.15 6.93
N VAL A 71 6.48 -5.91 7.33
CA VAL A 71 6.62 -4.74 6.46
C VAL A 71 7.35 -3.60 7.16
N ARG A 72 8.06 -2.81 6.37
CA ARG A 72 8.70 -1.56 6.75
C ARG A 72 8.08 -0.41 5.95
N LEU A 73 7.69 0.67 6.65
CA LEU A 73 7.16 1.86 6.02
C LEU A 73 8.30 2.67 5.39
N LEU A 74 8.13 3.10 4.14
CA LEU A 74 9.12 3.89 3.40
C LEU A 74 8.68 5.35 3.23
N ALA A 75 7.46 5.60 2.74
CA ALA A 75 6.99 6.95 2.43
C ALA A 75 5.46 7.02 2.37
N PRO A 76 4.84 8.19 2.64
CA PRO A 76 3.45 8.42 2.30
C PRO A 76 3.28 8.46 0.77
N VAL A 77 2.15 7.94 0.27
CA VAL A 77 1.81 7.91 -1.17
C VAL A 77 0.71 8.89 -1.50
N GLY A 78 -0.33 8.94 -0.69
CA GLY A 78 -1.48 9.79 -0.88
C GLY A 78 -2.75 9.24 -0.26
N ASP A 79 -3.84 9.95 -0.50
CA ASP A 79 -5.14 9.65 0.08
C ASP A 79 -6.18 9.37 -1.00
N ILE A 80 -7.11 8.46 -0.67
CA ILE A 80 -8.34 8.26 -1.43
C ILE A 80 -9.51 8.75 -0.59
N GLN A 81 -10.42 9.50 -1.19
CA GLN A 81 -11.65 9.95 -0.53
C GLN A 81 -12.86 9.53 -1.34
N TYR A 82 -13.89 9.01 -0.68
CA TYR A 82 -15.15 8.68 -1.29
C TYR A 82 -16.33 8.76 -0.32
N TRP A 83 -17.52 8.88 -0.89
CA TRP A 83 -18.78 8.94 -0.16
C TRP A 83 -19.57 7.66 -0.40
N PHE A 84 -20.20 7.17 0.66
CA PHE A 84 -21.18 6.10 0.56
C PHE A 84 -22.30 6.30 1.57
N ALA A 85 -23.42 5.63 1.40
CA ALA A 85 -24.53 5.64 2.33
C ALA A 85 -24.77 4.24 2.89
N SER A 86 -24.96 4.16 4.21
CA SER A 86 -25.34 2.94 4.90
C SER A 86 -26.40 3.27 5.94
N ARG A 87 -27.52 2.55 5.97
CA ARG A 87 -28.59 2.70 6.95
C ARG A 87 -29.02 4.17 7.16
N ALA A 88 -29.25 4.91 6.08
CA ALA A 88 -29.62 6.32 6.06
C ALA A 88 -28.57 7.31 6.66
N VAL A 89 -27.36 6.86 6.86
CA VAL A 89 -26.21 7.68 7.25
C VAL A 89 -25.30 7.86 6.04
N ARG A 90 -24.85 9.10 5.80
CA ARG A 90 -23.79 9.39 4.80
C ARG A 90 -22.44 9.24 5.45
N HIS A 91 -21.54 8.51 4.79
CA HIS A 91 -20.16 8.33 5.21
C HIS A 91 -19.23 9.05 4.25
N HIS A 92 -18.32 9.83 4.81
CA HIS A 92 -17.16 10.36 4.10
C HIS A 92 -15.94 9.57 4.55
N LYS A 93 -15.45 8.70 3.69
CA LYS A 93 -14.29 7.86 3.98
C LYS A 93 -13.03 8.45 3.37
N THR A 94 -11.99 8.55 4.21
CA THR A 94 -10.62 8.86 3.78
C THR A 94 -9.75 7.65 4.07
N VAL A 95 -8.95 7.22 3.10
CA VAL A 95 -7.96 6.15 3.25
C VAL A 95 -6.59 6.70 2.94
N HIS A 96 -5.69 6.66 3.91
CA HIS A 96 -4.29 7.08 3.78
C HIS A 96 -3.43 5.89 3.36
N PHE A 97 -2.67 6.02 2.28
CA PHE A 97 -1.78 4.97 1.78
C PHE A 97 -0.30 5.31 1.91
N PHE A 98 0.47 4.30 2.27
CA PHE A 98 1.92 4.37 2.42
C PHE A 98 2.60 3.34 1.52
N LEU A 99 3.74 3.71 0.97
CA LEU A 99 4.67 2.78 0.36
C LEU A 99 5.37 1.98 1.47
N MET A 100 5.36 0.68 1.34
CA MET A 100 6.00 -0.26 2.27
C MET A 100 6.85 -1.27 1.52
N GLU A 101 7.87 -1.77 2.19
CA GLU A 101 8.70 -2.87 1.72
C GLU A 101 8.46 -4.10 2.59
N ALA A 102 8.25 -5.24 1.95
CA ALA A 102 8.19 -6.51 2.66
C ALA A 102 9.59 -6.91 3.14
N THR A 103 9.72 -7.21 4.44
CA THR A 103 10.96 -7.64 5.09
C THR A 103 10.94 -9.10 5.53
N GLY A 104 9.80 -9.78 5.41
CA GLY A 104 9.61 -11.17 5.80
C GLY A 104 8.13 -11.54 5.80
N GLY A 105 7.83 -12.65 6.44
CA GLY A 105 6.46 -13.20 6.52
C GLY A 105 6.08 -14.01 5.28
N ASP A 106 4.83 -14.47 5.27
CA ASP A 106 4.26 -15.26 4.18
C ASP A 106 2.80 -14.89 3.98
N VAL A 107 2.39 -14.66 2.72
CA VAL A 107 1.01 -14.31 2.36
C VAL A 107 0.00 -15.40 2.72
N GLN A 108 0.44 -16.62 2.95
CA GLN A 108 -0.42 -17.70 3.46
C GLN A 108 -0.88 -17.47 4.90
N ASN A 109 -0.22 -16.58 5.64
CA ASN A 109 -0.53 -16.23 7.03
C ASN A 109 -1.43 -15.00 7.17
N HIS A 110 -2.09 -14.57 6.07
CA HIS A 110 -3.08 -13.49 6.12
C HIS A 110 -4.24 -13.83 7.05
N ASP A 111 -4.91 -12.82 7.57
CA ASP A 111 -6.07 -12.98 8.44
C ASP A 111 -7.31 -13.52 7.70
N TRP A 112 -8.37 -13.76 8.46
CA TRP A 112 -9.65 -14.26 7.96
C TRP A 112 -10.53 -13.22 7.26
N GLU A 113 -10.17 -11.93 7.32
CA GLU A 113 -10.96 -10.84 6.72
C GLU A 113 -10.89 -10.85 5.19
N ASN A 114 -9.82 -11.43 4.65
CA ASN A 114 -9.63 -11.62 3.22
C ASN A 114 -9.73 -13.11 2.84
N ASP A 115 -10.25 -13.38 1.66
CA ASP A 115 -10.34 -14.74 1.13
C ASP A 115 -8.98 -15.24 0.63
N GLU A 116 -8.11 -14.31 0.19
CA GLU A 116 -6.79 -14.61 -0.33
C GLU A 116 -5.84 -13.40 -0.20
N ALA A 117 -4.53 -13.69 -0.08
CA ALA A 117 -3.46 -12.71 -0.27
C ALA A 117 -2.41 -13.31 -1.21
N ALA A 118 -1.92 -12.52 -2.16
CA ALA A 118 -0.98 -13.03 -3.17
C ALA A 118 -0.03 -11.94 -3.67
N TRP A 119 1.13 -12.38 -4.17
CA TRP A 119 2.08 -11.55 -4.87
C TRP A 119 1.79 -11.51 -6.36
N PHE A 120 1.86 -10.32 -6.94
CA PHE A 120 1.72 -10.08 -8.37
C PHE A 120 2.88 -9.23 -8.89
N PRO A 121 3.43 -9.52 -10.08
CA PRO A 121 4.20 -8.52 -10.82
C PRO A 121 3.38 -7.24 -10.97
N ILE A 122 3.99 -6.06 -10.83
CA ILE A 122 3.23 -4.79 -10.84
C ILE A 122 2.37 -4.64 -12.10
N ALA A 123 2.90 -5.01 -13.27
CA ALA A 123 2.15 -4.92 -14.53
C ALA A 123 0.88 -5.79 -14.52
N GLU A 124 0.93 -6.97 -13.92
CA GLU A 124 -0.22 -7.86 -13.77
C GLU A 124 -1.21 -7.31 -12.72
N ALA A 125 -0.69 -6.83 -11.59
CA ALA A 125 -1.51 -6.23 -10.53
C ALA A 125 -2.41 -5.12 -11.06
N LEU A 126 -1.89 -4.22 -11.89
CA LEU A 126 -2.65 -3.13 -12.49
C LEU A 126 -3.82 -3.61 -13.37
N ASN A 127 -3.75 -4.83 -13.90
CA ASN A 127 -4.81 -5.42 -14.73
C ASN A 127 -5.87 -6.16 -13.89
N VAL A 128 -5.48 -6.77 -12.77
CA VAL A 128 -6.40 -7.59 -11.94
C VAL A 128 -7.08 -6.78 -10.83
N MET A 129 -6.52 -5.63 -10.44
CA MET A 129 -7.10 -4.79 -9.40
C MET A 129 -8.49 -4.27 -9.77
N ALA A 130 -9.40 -4.32 -8.81
CA ALA A 130 -10.81 -3.97 -9.00
C ALA A 130 -11.13 -2.48 -8.79
N PHE A 131 -10.21 -1.70 -8.20
CA PHE A 131 -10.48 -0.35 -7.70
C PHE A 131 -9.59 0.70 -8.38
N PRO A 132 -10.12 1.52 -9.30
CA PRO A 132 -9.32 2.51 -10.06
C PRO A 132 -8.54 3.50 -9.18
N ASN A 133 -9.11 3.90 -8.05
CA ASN A 133 -8.44 4.81 -7.11
C ASN A 133 -7.22 4.18 -6.45
N GLU A 134 -7.28 2.88 -6.15
CA GLU A 134 -6.15 2.12 -5.59
C GLU A 134 -5.07 1.88 -6.65
N ILE A 135 -5.45 1.65 -7.91
CA ILE A 135 -4.52 1.57 -9.05
C ILE A 135 -3.70 2.86 -9.15
N ALA A 136 -4.32 4.03 -8.96
CA ALA A 136 -3.61 5.30 -8.95
C ALA A 136 -2.59 5.39 -7.80
N MET A 137 -2.89 4.82 -6.63
CA MET A 137 -1.95 4.74 -5.51
C MET A 137 -0.77 3.82 -5.84
N VAL A 138 -1.01 2.67 -6.47
CA VAL A 138 0.07 1.76 -6.91
C VAL A 138 1.01 2.45 -7.89
N ARG A 139 0.48 3.20 -8.86
CA ARG A 139 1.32 3.95 -9.83
C ARG A 139 2.20 4.98 -9.14
N ARG A 140 1.66 5.75 -8.18
CA ARG A 140 2.43 6.72 -7.40
C ARG A 140 3.51 6.04 -6.54
N ALA A 141 3.14 4.97 -5.85
CA ALA A 141 4.09 4.21 -5.03
C ALA A 141 5.22 3.62 -5.86
N TRP A 142 4.91 3.12 -7.07
CA TRP A 142 5.90 2.61 -8.01
C TRP A 142 6.88 3.69 -8.46
N ASP A 143 6.42 4.90 -8.73
CA ASP A 143 7.29 6.01 -9.12
C ASP A 143 8.28 6.37 -7.98
N VAL A 144 7.81 6.40 -6.73
CA VAL A 144 8.67 6.62 -5.56
C VAL A 144 9.69 5.48 -5.38
N TRP A 145 9.24 4.24 -5.39
CA TRP A 145 10.09 3.06 -5.26
C TRP A 145 11.21 3.03 -6.29
N ARG A 146 10.88 3.27 -7.54
CA ARG A 146 11.83 3.25 -8.66
C ARG A 146 12.91 4.33 -8.52
N ASN A 147 12.52 5.53 -8.09
CA ASN A 147 13.46 6.64 -7.90
C ASN A 147 14.45 6.36 -6.76
N ASP A 148 13.99 5.79 -5.65
CA ASP A 148 14.83 5.44 -4.51
C ASP A 148 15.83 4.33 -4.85
N HIS A 149 15.40 3.33 -5.62
CA HIS A 149 16.28 2.23 -6.04
C HIS A 149 17.26 2.63 -7.14
N ALA A 150 16.91 3.56 -8.03
CA ALA A 150 17.82 4.13 -9.02
C ALA A 150 18.94 4.95 -8.34
N ALA A 151 18.62 5.75 -7.31
CA ALA A 151 19.59 6.53 -6.56
C ALA A 151 20.56 5.63 -5.76
N SER A 152 20.11 4.47 -5.26
CA SER A 152 20.94 3.51 -4.51
C SER A 152 21.92 2.73 -5.39
N SER A 153 21.65 2.59 -6.68
CA SER A 153 22.52 1.88 -7.63
C SER A 153 23.69 2.72 -8.15
N ASP A 154 23.60 4.05 -8.03
CA ASP A 154 24.65 4.98 -8.50
C ASP A 154 25.73 5.27 -7.46
N THR A 155 25.60 4.75 -6.23
CA THR A 155 26.55 4.94 -5.13
C THR A 155 27.48 3.73 -4.95
N ARG A 156 28.00 3.11 -6.03
CA ARG A 156 29.15 2.22 -5.92
C ARG A 156 30.42 3.08 -5.95
N PRO A 157 31.25 3.09 -4.88
CA PRO A 157 32.55 3.73 -4.94
C PRO A 157 33.39 3.01 -5.99
N GLY A 158 33.84 3.75 -6.98
CA GLY A 158 34.80 3.28 -7.97
C GLY A 158 36.05 2.76 -7.24
N ASN A 159 36.34 1.49 -7.47
CA ASN A 159 37.56 0.84 -7.01
C ASN A 159 38.70 1.49 -7.77
N GLY A 160 39.37 2.45 -7.11
CA GLY A 160 40.59 3.08 -7.61
C GLY A 160 41.73 2.08 -7.61
N GLU A 161 41.96 1.42 -8.73
CA GLU A 161 43.21 0.75 -9.02
C GLU A 161 44.33 1.80 -9.03
N ARG A 162 45.22 1.74 -8.03
CA ARG A 162 46.50 2.43 -8.09
C ARG A 162 47.42 1.66 -9.05
N PRO A 163 48.01 2.29 -10.06
CA PRO A 163 49.06 1.65 -10.83
C PRO A 163 50.33 1.52 -9.96
N ALA A 164 50.87 0.31 -9.91
CA ALA A 164 52.15 0.05 -9.29
C ALA A 164 53.25 0.68 -10.18
N THR A 165 53.90 1.72 -9.62
CA THR A 165 55.14 2.25 -10.16
C THR A 165 56.29 1.27 -9.88
N GLY A 166 56.75 0.57 -10.92
CA GLY A 166 58.04 -0.13 -10.88
C GLY A 166 59.20 0.88 -10.84
N GLN A 167 60.14 0.67 -9.93
CA GLN A 167 61.44 1.27 -10.02
C GLN A 167 62.45 0.29 -10.64
N PRO A 168 63.33 0.76 -11.52
CA PRO A 168 64.50 0.02 -11.92
C PRO A 168 65.70 0.44 -11.07
N GLY A 169 66.54 -0.50 -10.72
CA GLY A 169 67.79 -0.31 -10.08
C GLY A 169 68.62 -1.57 -10.14
#